data_209f1032bfbf6c81a70efa22609461bb
#
_entry.id   209f1032bfbf6c81a70efa22609461bb
#
_cell.length_a   1.000
_cell.length_b   1.000
_cell.length_c   1.000
_cell.angle_alpha   90.00
_cell.angle_beta   90.00
_cell.angle_gamma   90.00
#
_symmetry.space_group_name_H-M   'P 1'
#
loop_
_entity.id
_entity.type
_entity.pdbx_description
1 polymer ?
#
loop_
_entity_poly.entity_id
_entity_poly.type
_entity_poly.pdbx_seq_one_letter_code
_entity_poly.pdbx_strand_id
1 'polypeptide(L)'
;YSRYTGKEGLKDFFGNIVFGLIPAGDKSGSANTITHPLVYLVTNRGNEGDAQIAAQLVAIASEPRLNTLHAIKSAHLGITKSQQNVPLYANNRWASEATKLLLPHASAQPNHTGFSPYFDAMWKGLEAAWTGQKSPEKAVSDVEAELRANLGNDIIIR
;
A
#
# COMPACT_ATOMS: atom_id res chain seq x y z
N TYR A 1 3.17 14.07 -1.41
CA TYR A 1 3.28 14.58 -2.77
C TYR A 1 2.31 15.74 -3.00
N SER A 2 1.00 15.51 -2.97
CA SER A 2 -0.03 16.52 -3.24
C SER A 2 0.03 17.75 -2.32
N ARG A 3 0.55 17.62 -1.10
CA ARG A 3 0.70 18.75 -0.15
C ARG A 3 1.80 19.74 -0.54
N TYR A 4 2.70 19.33 -1.41
CA TYR A 4 3.93 20.07 -1.68
C TYR A 4 4.06 20.52 -3.13
N THR A 5 3.39 19.87 -4.07
CA THR A 5 3.52 20.18 -5.51
C THR A 5 3.04 21.59 -5.90
N GLY A 6 2.22 22.23 -5.06
CA GLY A 6 1.76 23.61 -5.28
C GLY A 6 2.61 24.70 -4.58
N LYS A 7 3.58 24.30 -3.76
CA LYS A 7 4.42 25.26 -3.03
C LYS A 7 5.61 25.68 -3.88
N GLU A 8 5.76 26.98 -4.02
CA GLU A 8 6.93 27.58 -4.66
C GLU A 8 8.21 27.15 -3.92
N GLY A 9 9.25 26.81 -4.63
CA GLY A 9 10.52 26.29 -4.07
C GLY A 9 10.57 24.78 -3.85
N LEU A 10 9.44 24.05 -3.92
CA LEU A 10 9.43 22.58 -3.81
C LEU A 10 9.23 21.87 -5.15
N LYS A 11 8.92 22.59 -6.21
CA LYS A 11 8.74 22.03 -7.55
C LYS A 11 10.01 21.34 -8.05
N ASP A 12 11.17 21.96 -7.84
CA ASP A 12 12.47 21.41 -8.25
C ASP A 12 12.85 20.20 -7.41
N PHE A 13 12.51 20.20 -6.12
CA PHE A 13 12.70 19.04 -5.25
C PHE A 13 11.95 17.81 -5.78
N PHE A 14 10.66 17.98 -6.13
CA PHE A 14 9.87 16.88 -6.68
C PHE A 14 10.29 16.47 -8.09
N GLY A 15 10.87 17.40 -8.86
CA GLY A 15 11.51 17.10 -10.14
C GLY A 15 12.65 16.09 -10.01
N ASN A 16 13.36 16.13 -8.89
CA ASN A 16 14.52 15.29 -8.61
C ASN A 16 14.17 13.96 -7.87
N ILE A 17 12.92 13.76 -7.44
CA ILE A 17 12.49 12.49 -6.84
C ILE A 17 12.31 11.46 -7.95
N VAL A 18 12.90 10.28 -7.76
CA VAL A 18 12.70 9.11 -8.61
C VAL A 18 12.07 7.98 -7.82
N PHE A 19 11.32 7.13 -8.51
CA PHE A 19 10.81 5.90 -7.93
C PHE A 19 11.82 4.79 -8.14
N GLY A 20 11.98 3.94 -7.15
CA GLY A 20 12.81 2.75 -7.22
C GLY A 20 12.06 1.54 -6.67
N LEU A 21 12.45 0.37 -7.11
CA LEU A 21 12.00 -0.88 -6.52
C LEU A 21 12.72 -1.09 -5.19
N ILE A 22 12.02 -1.67 -4.22
CA ILE A 22 12.66 -2.17 -3.00
C ILE A 22 13.59 -3.30 -3.43
N PRO A 23 14.90 -3.20 -3.15
CA PRO A 23 15.83 -4.24 -3.55
C PRO A 23 15.50 -5.56 -2.85
N ALA A 24 15.77 -6.66 -3.55
CA ALA A 24 15.71 -7.99 -2.93
C ALA A 24 16.71 -8.09 -1.78
N GLY A 25 16.39 -8.92 -0.78
CA GLY A 25 17.27 -9.15 0.37
C GLY A 25 18.60 -9.83 0.01
N ASP A 26 18.64 -10.50 -1.13
CA ASP A 26 19.84 -11.12 -1.67
C ASP A 26 19.89 -11.04 -3.20
N LYS A 27 21.01 -11.47 -3.81
CA LYS A 27 21.22 -11.40 -5.26
C LYS A 27 20.33 -12.34 -6.07
N SER A 28 19.75 -13.36 -5.44
CA SER A 28 18.89 -14.36 -6.09
C SER A 28 17.41 -13.98 -6.00
N GLY A 29 17.05 -13.04 -5.10
CA GLY A 29 15.70 -12.57 -4.90
C GLY A 29 15.24 -11.62 -6.00
N SER A 30 13.92 -11.50 -6.16
CA SER A 30 13.29 -10.49 -6.99
C SER A 30 12.76 -9.35 -6.14
N ALA A 31 12.78 -8.15 -6.69
CA ALA A 31 12.15 -6.99 -6.07
C ALA A 31 10.66 -7.27 -5.85
N ASN A 32 10.16 -6.89 -4.69
CA ASN A 32 8.76 -7.01 -4.35
C ASN A 32 8.29 -5.74 -3.62
N THR A 33 7.02 -5.42 -3.76
CA THR A 33 6.37 -4.36 -2.99
C THR A 33 4.99 -4.83 -2.54
N ILE A 34 4.45 -4.20 -1.52
CA ILE A 34 3.13 -4.53 -1.00
C ILE A 34 2.12 -3.54 -1.55
N THR A 35 1.02 -4.05 -2.07
CA THR A 35 -0.18 -3.24 -2.35
C THR A 35 -1.17 -3.37 -1.21
N HIS A 36 -1.77 -2.23 -0.85
CA HIS A 36 -2.81 -2.15 0.17
C HIS A 36 -4.09 -1.63 -0.49
N PRO A 37 -4.92 -2.52 -1.06
CA PRO A 37 -6.14 -2.11 -1.73
C PRO A 37 -7.15 -1.56 -0.72
N LEU A 38 -7.68 -0.38 -1.00
CA LEU A 38 -8.85 0.17 -0.32
C LEU A 38 -10.10 -0.24 -1.08
N VAL A 39 -11.11 -0.68 -0.37
CA VAL A 39 -12.34 -1.21 -0.95
C VAL A 39 -13.58 -0.53 -0.36
N TYR A 40 -14.63 -0.44 -1.16
CA TYR A 40 -15.96 -0.10 -0.66
C TYR A 40 -16.69 -1.39 -0.28
N LEU A 41 -17.35 -1.39 0.87
CA LEU A 41 -18.23 -2.48 1.29
C LEU A 41 -19.66 -1.98 1.29
N VAL A 42 -20.52 -2.63 0.52
CA VAL A 42 -21.96 -2.42 0.56
C VAL A 42 -22.54 -3.45 1.52
N THR A 43 -23.11 -2.98 2.62
CA THR A 43 -23.71 -3.85 3.63
C THR A 43 -25.22 -3.94 3.45
N ASN A 44 -25.78 -5.11 3.66
CA ASN A 44 -27.24 -5.33 3.64
C ASN A 44 -27.84 -5.08 5.02
N ARG A 45 -27.69 -3.86 5.55
CA ARG A 45 -28.20 -3.48 6.90
C ARG A 45 -29.57 -2.79 6.87
N GLY A 46 -30.17 -2.67 5.76
CA GLY A 46 -31.44 -1.95 5.62
C GLY A 46 -32.40 -2.73 4.76
N ASN A 47 -33.07 -2.00 3.93
CA ASN A 47 -33.87 -2.58 2.88
C ASN A 47 -33.03 -2.77 1.61
N GLU A 48 -33.54 -3.58 0.69
CA GLU A 48 -32.89 -3.88 -0.58
C GLU A 48 -32.69 -2.61 -1.44
N GLY A 49 -33.58 -1.64 -1.36
CA GLY A 49 -33.48 -0.38 -2.10
C GLY A 49 -32.26 0.43 -1.67
N ASP A 50 -31.96 0.50 -0.38
CA ASP A 50 -30.78 1.23 0.12
C ASP A 50 -29.48 0.54 -0.33
N ALA A 51 -29.43 -0.79 -0.34
CA ALA A 51 -28.29 -1.56 -0.83
C ALA A 51 -28.06 -1.32 -2.33
N GLN A 52 -29.14 -1.24 -3.13
CA GLN A 52 -29.05 -0.93 -4.57
C GLN A 52 -28.52 0.48 -4.81
N ILE A 53 -28.99 1.48 -4.06
CA ILE A 53 -28.49 2.85 -4.16
C ILE A 53 -27.01 2.91 -3.77
N ALA A 54 -26.61 2.25 -2.68
CA ALA A 54 -25.22 2.19 -2.28
C ALA A 54 -24.33 1.53 -3.35
N ALA A 55 -24.79 0.45 -3.96
CA ALA A 55 -24.07 -0.20 -5.06
C ALA A 55 -23.91 0.71 -6.28
N GLN A 56 -24.93 1.49 -6.63
CA GLN A 56 -24.86 2.48 -7.70
C GLN A 56 -23.84 3.58 -7.39
N LEU A 57 -23.82 4.09 -6.16
CA LEU A 57 -22.81 5.08 -5.74
C LEU A 57 -21.39 4.53 -5.85
N VAL A 58 -21.17 3.28 -5.44
CA VAL A 58 -19.86 2.62 -5.58
C VAL A 58 -19.49 2.46 -7.04
N ALA A 59 -20.43 2.06 -7.90
CA ALA A 59 -20.21 1.95 -9.34
C ALA A 59 -19.79 3.30 -9.95
N ILE A 60 -20.49 4.39 -9.63
CA ILE A 60 -20.16 5.74 -10.09
C ILE A 60 -18.78 6.18 -9.56
N ALA A 61 -18.50 5.97 -8.28
CA ALA A 61 -17.20 6.32 -7.68
C ALA A 61 -16.03 5.52 -8.31
N SER A 62 -16.32 4.34 -8.84
CA SER A 62 -15.35 3.46 -9.49
C SER A 62 -15.17 3.75 -10.99
N GLU A 63 -15.96 4.64 -11.58
CA GLU A 63 -15.76 5.05 -12.97
C GLU A 63 -14.35 5.61 -13.19
N PRO A 64 -13.70 5.30 -14.32
CA PRO A 64 -12.31 5.68 -14.57
C PRO A 64 -12.00 7.15 -14.34
N ARG A 65 -12.91 8.05 -14.77
CA ARG A 65 -12.71 9.50 -14.60
C ARG A 65 -12.78 9.93 -13.15
N LEU A 66 -13.81 9.51 -12.41
CA LEU A 66 -14.02 9.91 -11.02
C LEU A 66 -12.99 9.26 -10.11
N ASN A 67 -12.72 7.98 -10.31
CA ASN A 67 -11.67 7.29 -9.55
C ASN A 67 -10.27 7.85 -9.83
N THR A 68 -9.99 8.29 -11.05
CA THR A 68 -8.74 9.01 -11.36
C THR A 68 -8.64 10.31 -10.58
N LEU A 69 -9.72 11.09 -10.49
CA LEU A 69 -9.70 12.33 -9.71
C LEU A 69 -9.42 12.04 -8.23
N HIS A 70 -10.04 11.01 -7.66
CA HIS A 70 -9.76 10.54 -6.32
C HIS A 70 -8.29 10.10 -6.18
N ALA A 71 -7.81 9.25 -7.05
CA ALA A 71 -6.44 8.74 -7.03
C ALA A 71 -5.41 9.88 -7.02
N ILE A 72 -5.53 10.85 -7.92
CA ILE A 72 -4.59 11.98 -8.01
C ILE A 72 -4.67 12.88 -6.77
N LYS A 73 -5.87 13.18 -6.26
CA LYS A 73 -6.01 14.04 -5.09
C LYS A 73 -5.59 13.40 -3.77
N SER A 74 -5.73 12.08 -3.67
CA SER A 74 -5.40 11.31 -2.46
C SER A 74 -4.02 10.65 -2.53
N ALA A 75 -3.30 10.82 -3.63
CA ALA A 75 -2.02 10.13 -3.90
C ALA A 75 -2.15 8.59 -3.85
N HIS A 76 -3.28 8.07 -4.32
CA HIS A 76 -3.51 6.64 -4.52
C HIS A 76 -3.25 6.24 -5.97
N LEU A 77 -3.06 4.96 -6.20
CA LEU A 77 -3.02 4.43 -7.56
C LEU A 77 -4.44 4.13 -8.07
N GLY A 78 -4.58 4.07 -9.39
CA GLY A 78 -5.85 3.71 -10.02
C GLY A 78 -6.22 2.25 -9.78
N ILE A 79 -7.52 1.96 -9.71
CA ILE A 79 -8.06 0.62 -9.47
C ILE A 79 -8.28 -0.19 -10.74
N THR A 80 -8.27 0.45 -11.91
CA THR A 80 -8.47 -0.22 -13.20
C THR A 80 -7.38 0.12 -14.20
N LYS A 81 -7.10 -0.82 -15.10
CA LYS A 81 -6.11 -0.61 -16.18
C LYS A 81 -6.52 0.53 -17.13
N SER A 82 -7.82 0.72 -17.35
CA SER A 82 -8.34 1.77 -18.22
C SER A 82 -8.04 3.19 -17.71
N GLN A 83 -7.83 3.36 -16.40
CA GLN A 83 -7.46 4.66 -15.83
C GLN A 83 -6.12 5.17 -16.34
N GLN A 84 -5.21 4.30 -16.74
CA GLN A 84 -3.93 4.70 -17.32
C GLN A 84 -4.09 5.51 -18.63
N ASN A 85 -5.23 5.36 -19.30
CA ASN A 85 -5.57 6.08 -20.53
C ASN A 85 -6.28 7.42 -20.25
N VAL A 86 -6.66 7.70 -19.00
CA VAL A 86 -7.25 8.99 -18.63
C VAL A 86 -6.15 10.05 -18.60
N PRO A 87 -6.25 11.15 -19.38
CA PRO A 87 -5.18 12.15 -19.51
C PRO A 87 -4.70 12.69 -18.15
N LEU A 88 -5.61 12.91 -17.21
CA LEU A 88 -5.27 13.37 -15.86
C LEU A 88 -4.36 12.37 -15.12
N TYR A 89 -4.54 11.06 -15.32
CA TYR A 89 -3.72 10.01 -14.74
C TYR A 89 -2.41 9.87 -15.49
N ALA A 90 -2.47 9.77 -16.80
CA ALA A 90 -1.32 9.57 -17.67
C ALA A 90 -0.29 10.69 -17.55
N ASN A 91 -0.75 11.94 -17.40
CA ASN A 91 0.09 13.12 -17.24
C ASN A 91 0.53 13.37 -15.79
N ASN A 92 0.01 12.63 -14.83
CA ASN A 92 0.48 12.70 -13.44
C ASN A 92 1.71 11.81 -13.29
N ARG A 93 2.87 12.41 -13.18
CA ARG A 93 4.16 11.70 -13.08
C ARG A 93 4.16 10.65 -11.97
N TRP A 94 3.70 11.03 -10.76
CA TRP A 94 3.66 10.11 -9.63
C TRP A 94 2.82 8.86 -9.92
N ALA A 95 1.56 9.05 -10.32
CA ALA A 95 0.64 7.94 -10.59
C ALA A 95 1.12 7.07 -11.75
N SER A 96 1.56 7.70 -12.84
CA SER A 96 2.01 7.02 -14.07
C SER A 96 3.30 6.21 -13.84
N GLU A 97 4.32 6.80 -13.24
CA GLU A 97 5.60 6.12 -12.96
C GLU A 97 5.43 5.02 -11.91
N ALA A 98 4.73 5.30 -10.80
CA ALA A 98 4.49 4.30 -9.77
C ALA A 98 3.69 3.10 -10.31
N THR A 99 2.66 3.34 -11.13
CA THR A 99 1.90 2.26 -11.76
C THR A 99 2.77 1.38 -12.64
N LYS A 100 3.61 1.98 -13.47
CA LYS A 100 4.46 1.23 -14.41
C LYS A 100 5.58 0.47 -13.71
N LEU A 101 6.18 1.08 -12.69
CA LEU A 101 7.35 0.54 -12.03
C LEU A 101 6.99 -0.41 -10.88
N LEU A 102 6.03 -0.04 -10.03
CA LEU A 102 5.77 -0.75 -8.78
C LEU A 102 4.72 -1.84 -8.91
N LEU A 103 3.61 -1.60 -9.61
CA LEU A 103 2.51 -2.56 -9.68
C LEU A 103 2.88 -3.93 -10.25
N PRO A 104 3.78 -4.06 -11.26
CA PRO A 104 4.20 -5.38 -11.74
C PRO A 104 4.89 -6.25 -10.67
N HIS A 105 5.40 -5.63 -9.61
CA HIS A 105 6.10 -6.28 -8.50
C HIS A 105 5.28 -6.28 -7.21
N ALA A 106 4.02 -5.86 -7.27
CA ALA A 106 3.18 -5.72 -6.09
C ALA A 106 2.48 -7.04 -5.74
N SER A 107 2.54 -7.37 -4.46
CA SER A 107 1.79 -8.47 -3.84
C SER A 107 0.76 -7.91 -2.87
N ALA A 108 -0.41 -8.52 -2.81
CA ALA A 108 -1.39 -8.18 -1.77
C ALA A 108 -0.91 -8.68 -0.40
N GLN A 109 -1.32 -7.96 0.64
CA GLN A 109 -1.12 -8.46 2.00
C GLN A 109 -1.86 -9.79 2.18
N PRO A 110 -1.24 -10.77 2.90
CA PRO A 110 -1.89 -12.04 3.15
C PRO A 110 -3.23 -11.86 3.90
N ASN A 111 -4.29 -12.46 3.39
CA ASN A 111 -5.56 -12.54 4.08
C ASN A 111 -5.54 -13.75 5.04
N HIS A 112 -4.86 -13.60 6.18
CA HIS A 112 -4.68 -14.65 7.17
C HIS A 112 -4.82 -14.07 8.58
N THR A 113 -5.43 -14.81 9.51
CA THR A 113 -5.63 -14.36 10.89
C THR A 113 -4.33 -14.05 11.64
N GLY A 114 -3.25 -14.73 11.29
CA GLY A 114 -1.90 -14.47 11.83
C GLY A 114 -1.20 -13.23 11.28
N PHE A 115 -1.78 -12.54 10.27
CA PHE A 115 -1.11 -11.41 9.65
C PHE A 115 -1.00 -10.20 10.58
N SER A 116 -2.06 -9.85 11.34
CA SER A 116 -2.00 -8.74 12.31
C SER A 116 -0.96 -8.96 13.40
N PRO A 117 -0.93 -10.09 14.11
CA PRO A 117 0.13 -10.37 15.08
C PRO A 117 1.53 -10.32 14.47
N TYR A 118 1.70 -10.85 13.25
CA TYR A 118 2.96 -10.75 12.52
C TYR A 118 3.35 -9.29 12.25
N PHE A 119 2.43 -8.50 11.72
CA PHE A 119 2.70 -7.10 11.37
C PHE A 119 3.05 -6.28 12.61
N ASP A 120 2.33 -6.47 13.71
CA ASP A 120 2.56 -5.77 14.98
C ASP A 120 3.92 -6.12 15.58
N ALA A 121 4.30 -7.40 15.61
CA ALA A 121 5.62 -7.81 16.09
C ALA A 121 6.76 -7.23 15.25
N MET A 122 6.63 -7.29 13.91
CA MET A 122 7.61 -6.73 12.99
C MET A 122 7.76 -5.22 13.16
N TRP A 123 6.64 -4.49 13.31
CA TRP A 123 6.66 -3.05 13.52
C TRP A 123 7.37 -2.66 14.82
N LYS A 124 7.02 -3.31 15.93
CA LYS A 124 7.66 -3.07 17.23
C LYS A 124 9.18 -3.33 17.21
N GLY A 125 9.57 -4.43 16.56
CA GLY A 125 10.98 -4.77 16.40
C GLY A 125 11.73 -3.73 15.57
N LEU A 126 11.17 -3.33 14.44
CA LEU A 126 11.74 -2.31 13.57
C LEU A 126 11.88 -0.96 14.30
N GLU A 127 10.84 -0.53 15.02
CA GLU A 127 10.85 0.71 15.79
C GLU A 127 11.91 0.67 16.89
N ALA A 128 12.01 -0.44 17.64
CA ALA A 128 13.00 -0.60 18.71
C ALA A 128 14.45 -0.54 18.19
N ALA A 129 14.70 -1.13 17.02
CA ALA A 129 16.01 -1.06 16.38
C ALA A 129 16.30 0.33 15.82
N TRP A 130 15.36 0.93 15.14
CA TRP A 130 15.51 2.25 14.50
C TRP A 130 15.73 3.36 15.51
N THR A 131 15.01 3.33 16.64
CA THR A 131 15.15 4.34 17.71
C THR A 131 16.35 4.09 18.61
N GLY A 132 17.11 3.00 18.40
CA GLY A 132 18.26 2.63 19.23
C GLY A 132 17.89 2.09 20.61
N GLN A 133 16.60 1.75 20.86
CA GLN A 133 16.17 1.13 22.12
C GLN A 133 16.74 -0.28 22.29
N LYS A 134 16.95 -0.98 21.17
CA LYS A 134 17.56 -2.32 21.15
C LYS A 134 18.55 -2.42 20.00
N SER A 135 19.54 -3.31 20.16
CA SER A 135 20.37 -3.68 19.01
C SER A 135 19.51 -4.41 17.95
N PRO A 136 19.89 -4.37 16.66
CA PRO A 136 19.16 -5.09 15.61
C PRO A 136 18.99 -6.59 15.93
N GLU A 137 20.04 -7.24 16.46
CA GLU A 137 20.02 -8.67 16.83
C GLU A 137 19.00 -8.94 17.95
N LYS A 138 18.99 -8.06 18.97
CA LYS A 138 18.01 -8.18 20.06
C LYS A 138 16.58 -7.94 19.58
N ALA A 139 16.38 -6.96 18.70
CA ALA A 139 15.07 -6.68 18.13
C ALA A 139 14.55 -7.87 17.30
N VAL A 140 15.38 -8.49 16.48
CA VAL A 140 15.02 -9.70 15.70
C VAL A 140 14.69 -10.86 16.65
N SER A 141 15.51 -11.12 17.65
CA SER A 141 15.24 -12.20 18.63
C SER A 141 13.93 -12.01 19.38
N ASP A 142 13.59 -10.77 19.74
CA ASP A 142 12.32 -10.47 20.43
C ASP A 142 11.12 -10.62 19.50
N VAL A 143 11.23 -10.21 18.23
CA VAL A 143 10.21 -10.44 17.21
C VAL A 143 9.97 -11.93 17.04
N GLU A 144 11.03 -12.74 16.91
CA GLU A 144 10.90 -14.19 16.79
C GLU A 144 10.18 -14.80 18.00
N ALA A 145 10.57 -14.39 19.22
CA ALA A 145 9.93 -14.87 20.43
C ALA A 145 8.44 -14.50 20.49
N GLU A 146 8.09 -13.25 20.14
CA GLU A 146 6.69 -12.77 20.11
C GLU A 146 5.87 -13.52 19.06
N LEU A 147 6.43 -13.76 17.87
CA LEU A 147 5.76 -14.51 16.80
C LEU A 147 5.51 -15.96 17.21
N ARG A 148 6.49 -16.63 17.81
CA ARG A 148 6.31 -18.01 18.31
C ARG A 148 5.27 -18.07 19.42
N ALA A 149 5.24 -17.09 20.31
CA ALA A 149 4.26 -17.04 21.40
C ALA A 149 2.83 -16.82 20.89
N ASN A 150 2.66 -15.96 19.84
CA ASN A 150 1.34 -15.59 19.34
C ASN A 150 0.80 -16.53 18.28
N LEU A 151 1.67 -17.11 17.44
CA LEU A 151 1.27 -17.91 16.28
C LEU A 151 1.60 -19.40 16.44
N GLY A 152 2.42 -19.78 17.41
CA GLY A 152 2.73 -21.19 17.68
C GLY A 152 3.24 -21.92 16.45
N ASN A 153 2.52 -23.00 16.07
CA ASN A 153 2.87 -23.83 14.91
C ASN A 153 2.42 -23.24 13.56
N ASP A 154 1.67 -22.13 13.57
CA ASP A 154 1.20 -21.49 12.35
C ASP A 154 2.28 -20.61 11.69
N ILE A 155 3.45 -20.50 12.33
CA ILE A 155 4.57 -19.75 11.79
C ILE A 155 5.79 -20.64 11.55
N ILE A 156 6.43 -20.46 10.41
CA ILE A 156 7.74 -21.03 10.07
C ILE A 156 8.76 -19.91 9.99
N ILE A 157 9.72 -19.90 10.92
CA ILE A 157 10.86 -18.98 10.91
C ILE A 157 12.08 -19.76 10.42
N ARG A 158 12.70 -19.26 9.35
CA ARG A 158 13.86 -19.86 8.67
C ARG A 158 15.06 -18.93 8.72
#